data_3c1a8df4791ee649e1d728539f4af8fa
#
_entry.id   3c1a8df4791ee649e1d728539f4af8fa
#
_cell.length_a   1.000
_cell.length_b   1.000
_cell.length_c   1.000
_cell.angle_alpha   90.00
_cell.angle_beta   90.00
_cell.angle_gamma   90.00
#
_symmetry.space_group_name_H-M   'P 1'
#
loop_
_entity.id
_entity.type
_entity.pdbx_description
1 polymer ?
#
loop_
_entity_poly.entity_id
_entity_poly.type
_entity_poly.pdbx_seq_one_letter_code
_entity_poly.pdbx_strand_id
1 'polypeptide(L)'
;MPTFTLSTSPAIADTEILSLYSSVGWTAYTKKPDVLFQAIQNSSFVVSARSEDGKLVGLARTVSDDATICYLQDILVHPELQRAGVGRALFEQVMERYQHVRQTVLITDDEPRQRAFYESMGLTEGADFSAGPVRVFAEFR
;
A
#
# COMPACT_ATOMS: atom_id res chain seq x y z
N MET A 1 -12.07 -6.40 -19.12
CA MET A 1 -11.28 -6.02 -17.93
C MET A 1 -10.25 -4.98 -18.30
N PRO A 2 -10.16 -3.87 -17.56
CA PRO A 2 -9.05 -2.95 -17.75
C PRO A 2 -7.73 -3.69 -17.52
N THR A 3 -6.74 -3.41 -18.34
CA THR A 3 -5.40 -3.97 -18.16
C THR A 3 -4.52 -2.93 -17.49
N PHE A 4 -3.53 -3.41 -16.77
CA PHE A 4 -2.54 -2.57 -16.10
C PHE A 4 -1.21 -3.30 -16.05
N THR A 5 -0.14 -2.54 -15.87
CA THR A 5 1.22 -3.08 -15.71
C THR A 5 1.79 -2.65 -14.38
N LEU A 6 2.58 -3.53 -13.77
CA LEU A 6 3.26 -3.25 -12.51
C LEU A 6 4.73 -2.95 -12.76
N SER A 7 5.32 -2.10 -11.92
CA SER A 7 6.76 -1.88 -11.87
C SER A 7 7.24 -1.91 -10.42
N THR A 8 8.31 -2.65 -10.17
CA THR A 8 8.95 -2.71 -8.85
C THR A 8 10.15 -1.77 -8.75
N SER A 9 10.46 -1.05 -9.83
CA SER A 9 11.45 0.02 -9.86
C SER A 9 10.86 1.22 -10.58
N PRO A 10 9.76 1.79 -10.04
CA PRO A 10 9.01 2.79 -10.77
C PRO A 10 9.75 4.12 -10.87
N ALA A 11 9.65 4.75 -12.05
CA ALA A 11 9.96 6.16 -12.23
C ALA A 11 8.63 6.92 -12.17
N ILE A 12 8.42 7.70 -11.12
CA ILE A 12 7.15 8.38 -10.87
C ILE A 12 7.40 9.86 -10.65
N ALA A 13 6.70 10.71 -11.41
CA ALA A 13 6.77 12.16 -11.23
C ALA A 13 5.97 12.58 -9.98
N ASP A 14 6.42 13.64 -9.32
CA ASP A 14 5.72 14.18 -8.14
C ASP A 14 4.27 14.54 -8.45
N THR A 15 3.99 15.06 -9.64
CA THR A 15 2.62 15.39 -10.06
C THR A 15 1.72 14.16 -10.16
N GLU A 16 2.28 13.03 -10.59
CA GLU A 16 1.53 11.77 -10.65
C GLU A 16 1.21 11.24 -9.26
N ILE A 17 2.16 11.32 -8.35
CA ILE A 17 1.97 10.93 -6.94
C ILE A 17 0.84 11.76 -6.32
N LEU A 18 0.93 13.07 -6.45
CA LEU A 18 -0.07 13.97 -5.87
C LEU A 18 -1.46 13.71 -6.47
N SER A 19 -1.54 13.50 -7.77
CA SER A 19 -2.81 13.18 -8.44
C SER A 19 -3.43 11.89 -7.92
N LEU A 20 -2.62 10.83 -7.79
CA LEU A 20 -3.11 9.54 -7.30
C LEU A 20 -3.61 9.65 -5.85
N TYR A 21 -2.80 10.23 -4.96
CA TYR A 21 -3.19 10.37 -3.56
C TYR A 21 -4.43 11.28 -3.39
N SER A 22 -4.54 12.32 -4.22
CA SER A 22 -5.72 13.19 -4.23
C SER A 22 -6.97 12.43 -4.67
N SER A 23 -6.83 11.49 -5.61
CA SER A 23 -7.96 10.72 -6.13
C SER A 23 -8.65 9.87 -5.07
N VAL A 24 -7.94 9.48 -4.02
CA VAL A 24 -8.48 8.68 -2.91
C VAL A 24 -8.79 9.53 -1.68
N GLY A 25 -8.58 10.84 -1.75
CA GLY A 25 -8.95 11.78 -0.69
C GLY A 25 -8.08 11.72 0.56
N TRP A 26 -6.85 11.26 0.45
CA TRP A 26 -5.93 11.18 1.59
C TRP A 26 -5.29 12.53 1.89
N THR A 27 -6.10 13.43 2.48
CA THR A 27 -5.75 14.83 2.69
C THR A 27 -4.60 15.05 3.68
N ALA A 28 -4.36 14.13 4.60
CA ALA A 28 -3.21 14.20 5.48
C ALA A 28 -1.90 14.25 4.70
N TYR A 29 -1.85 13.58 3.54
CA TYR A 29 -0.71 13.62 2.64
C TYR A 29 -0.75 14.81 1.69
N THR A 30 -1.90 15.05 1.05
CA THR A 30 -1.98 16.04 -0.03
C THR A 30 -1.88 17.48 0.46
N LYS A 31 -2.14 17.72 1.73
CA LYS A 31 -1.91 19.04 2.37
C LYS A 31 -0.44 19.40 2.52
N LYS A 32 0.44 18.41 2.50
CA LYS A 32 1.90 18.58 2.65
C LYS A 32 2.61 17.80 1.56
N PRO A 33 2.49 18.22 0.29
CA PRO A 33 3.00 17.44 -0.84
C PRO A 33 4.50 17.17 -0.76
N ASP A 34 5.31 18.11 -0.28
CA ASP A 34 6.76 17.90 -0.15
C ASP A 34 7.08 16.76 0.83
N VAL A 35 6.32 16.65 1.90
CA VAL A 35 6.48 15.54 2.87
C VAL A 35 6.10 14.22 2.23
N LEU A 36 5.02 14.20 1.45
CA LEU A 36 4.62 13.00 0.72
C LEU A 36 5.71 12.55 -0.26
N PHE A 37 6.28 13.47 -1.04
CA PHE A 37 7.34 13.16 -2.01
C PHE A 37 8.57 12.60 -1.32
N GLN A 38 8.97 13.21 -0.20
CA GLN A 38 10.07 12.71 0.62
C GLN A 38 9.78 11.31 1.15
N ALA A 39 8.56 11.05 1.60
CA ALA A 39 8.14 9.74 2.11
C ALA A 39 8.24 8.66 1.04
N ILE A 40 7.82 8.95 -0.17
CA ILE A 40 7.92 8.01 -1.29
C ILE A 40 9.40 7.71 -1.58
N GLN A 41 10.25 8.75 -1.66
CA GLN A 41 11.68 8.59 -1.94
C GLN A 41 12.38 7.76 -0.86
N ASN A 42 11.96 7.89 0.40
CA ASN A 42 12.59 7.19 1.53
C ASN A 42 11.94 5.85 1.84
N SER A 43 10.96 5.43 1.08
CA SER A 43 10.34 4.11 1.24
C SER A 43 11.34 3.00 0.91
N SER A 44 11.25 1.89 1.62
CA SER A 44 12.13 0.74 1.40
C SER A 44 11.82 0.05 0.08
N PHE A 45 10.56 0.03 -0.33
CA PHE A 45 10.11 -0.60 -1.55
C PHE A 45 8.86 0.11 -2.03
N VAL A 46 8.80 0.40 -3.32
CA VAL A 46 7.64 1.01 -3.96
C VAL A 46 7.29 0.16 -5.19
N VAL A 47 6.04 -0.21 -5.29
CA VAL A 47 5.50 -0.85 -6.50
C VAL A 47 4.38 0.02 -7.06
N SER A 48 4.40 0.23 -8.36
CA SER A 48 3.41 1.05 -9.05
C SER A 48 2.59 0.22 -10.02
N ALA A 49 1.38 0.69 -10.29
CA ALA A 49 0.53 0.17 -11.36
C ALA A 49 0.17 1.30 -12.32
N ARG A 50 0.29 1.04 -13.60
CA ARG A 50 -0.09 1.98 -14.65
C ARG A 50 -1.13 1.35 -15.57
N SER A 51 -2.09 2.16 -16.02
CA SER A 51 -3.05 1.75 -17.02
C SER A 51 -2.39 1.65 -18.40
N GLU A 52 -3.12 1.13 -19.37
CA GLU A 52 -2.62 0.97 -20.76
C GLU A 52 -2.15 2.29 -21.37
N ASP A 53 -2.79 3.40 -21.02
CA ASP A 53 -2.40 4.74 -21.49
C ASP A 53 -1.27 5.39 -20.69
N GLY A 54 -0.67 4.64 -19.75
CA GLY A 54 0.47 5.07 -18.96
C GLY A 54 0.15 5.88 -17.71
N LYS A 55 -1.13 6.05 -17.38
CA LYS A 55 -1.55 6.77 -16.18
C LYS A 55 -1.20 5.96 -14.92
N LEU A 56 -0.64 6.62 -13.91
CA LEU A 56 -0.41 5.99 -12.60
C LEU A 56 -1.76 5.76 -11.91
N VAL A 57 -2.12 4.51 -11.68
CA VAL A 57 -3.43 4.13 -11.14
C VAL A 57 -3.34 3.36 -9.83
N GLY A 58 -2.16 3.00 -9.40
CA GLY A 58 -1.98 2.32 -8.12
C GLY A 58 -0.56 2.43 -7.62
N LEU A 59 -0.41 2.31 -6.30
CA LEU A 59 0.90 2.35 -5.66
C LEU A 59 0.82 1.62 -4.32
N ALA A 60 1.88 0.91 -3.98
CA ALA A 60 2.11 0.42 -2.63
C ALA A 60 3.52 0.79 -2.20
N ARG A 61 3.70 1.12 -0.93
CA ARG A 61 5.02 1.42 -0.40
C ARG A 61 5.21 0.85 0.99
N THR A 62 6.43 0.48 1.30
CA THR A 62 6.78 -0.19 2.55
C THR A 62 7.93 0.51 3.26
N VAL A 63 8.03 0.24 4.56
CA VAL A 63 9.21 0.53 5.37
C VAL A 63 9.64 -0.79 5.98
N SER A 64 10.92 -1.15 5.84
CA SER A 64 11.42 -2.47 6.24
C SER A 64 12.90 -2.42 6.58
N ASP A 65 13.31 -3.25 7.52
CA ASP A 65 14.72 -3.53 7.77
C ASP A 65 15.28 -4.64 6.85
N ASP A 66 14.43 -5.19 6.00
CA ASP A 66 14.74 -6.26 5.07
C ASP A 66 15.20 -7.57 5.74
N ALA A 67 14.90 -7.73 7.01
CA ALA A 67 15.30 -8.90 7.80
C ALA A 67 14.17 -9.40 8.69
N THR A 68 13.56 -8.53 9.48
CA THR A 68 12.60 -8.95 10.51
C THR A 68 11.19 -8.45 10.29
N ILE A 69 11.04 -7.29 9.67
CA ILE A 69 9.73 -6.63 9.55
C ILE A 69 9.56 -5.96 8.20
N CYS A 70 8.35 -6.07 7.68
CA CYS A 70 7.85 -5.23 6.60
C CYS A 70 6.59 -4.51 7.12
N TYR A 71 6.61 -3.20 7.12
CA TYR A 71 5.43 -2.38 7.39
C TYR A 71 4.90 -1.85 6.05
N LEU A 72 3.70 -2.28 5.68
CA LEU A 72 3.02 -1.74 4.51
C LEU A 72 2.35 -0.42 4.92
N GLN A 73 2.95 0.70 4.51
CA GLN A 73 2.46 2.01 4.91
C GLN A 73 1.27 2.46 4.09
N ASP A 74 1.39 2.37 2.78
CA ASP A 74 0.30 2.77 1.87
C ASP A 74 0.08 1.70 0.81
N ILE A 75 -1.18 1.47 0.49
CA ILE A 75 -1.62 0.79 -0.72
C ILE A 75 -2.88 1.50 -1.18
N LEU A 76 -2.86 2.00 -2.42
CA LEU A 76 -3.98 2.78 -2.94
C LEU A 76 -4.17 2.51 -4.42
N VAL A 77 -5.42 2.57 -4.85
CA VAL A 77 -5.83 2.36 -6.22
C VAL A 77 -6.79 3.48 -6.64
N HIS A 78 -6.54 4.07 -7.80
CA HIS A 78 -7.41 5.08 -8.36
C HIS A 78 -8.85 4.56 -8.41
N PRO A 79 -9.86 5.37 -8.02
CA PRO A 79 -11.25 4.89 -7.95
C PRO A 79 -11.76 4.24 -9.24
N GLU A 80 -11.31 4.71 -10.41
CA GLU A 80 -11.71 4.14 -11.70
C GLU A 80 -11.24 2.70 -11.90
N LEU A 81 -10.18 2.30 -11.22
CA LEU A 81 -9.55 0.98 -11.34
C LEU A 81 -9.79 0.07 -10.13
N GLN A 82 -10.59 0.50 -9.16
CA GLN A 82 -10.96 -0.36 -8.05
C GLN A 82 -11.78 -1.54 -8.55
N ARG A 83 -11.61 -2.69 -7.91
CA ARG A 83 -12.21 -3.98 -8.29
C ARG A 83 -11.69 -4.57 -9.61
N ALA A 84 -10.63 -4.00 -10.17
CA ALA A 84 -9.96 -4.54 -11.36
C ALA A 84 -8.78 -5.45 -11.02
N GLY A 85 -8.54 -5.72 -9.72
CA GLY A 85 -7.45 -6.58 -9.27
C GLY A 85 -6.13 -5.86 -9.04
N VAL A 86 -6.09 -4.53 -9.16
CA VAL A 86 -4.85 -3.75 -8.99
C VAL A 86 -4.34 -3.86 -7.56
N GLY A 87 -5.21 -3.67 -6.57
CA GLY A 87 -4.82 -3.75 -5.15
C GLY A 87 -4.23 -5.11 -4.79
N ARG A 88 -4.87 -6.19 -5.26
CA ARG A 88 -4.37 -7.55 -5.05
C ARG A 88 -3.00 -7.73 -5.69
N ALA A 89 -2.83 -7.29 -6.92
CA ALA A 89 -1.56 -7.43 -7.64
C ALA A 89 -0.43 -6.65 -6.95
N LEU A 90 -0.71 -5.43 -6.48
CA LEU A 90 0.26 -4.65 -5.71
C LEU A 90 0.66 -5.37 -4.41
N PHE A 91 -0.33 -5.85 -3.68
CA PHE A 91 -0.07 -6.55 -2.42
C PHE A 91 0.73 -7.83 -2.62
N GLU A 92 0.43 -8.59 -3.66
CA GLU A 92 1.18 -9.81 -4.00
C GLU A 92 2.65 -9.49 -4.26
N GLN A 93 2.97 -8.37 -4.92
CA GLN A 93 4.35 -7.94 -5.13
C GLN A 93 5.05 -7.62 -3.80
N VAL A 94 4.34 -6.97 -2.89
CA VAL A 94 4.89 -6.70 -1.55
C VAL A 94 5.17 -8.00 -0.82
N MET A 95 4.24 -8.93 -0.81
CA MET A 95 4.41 -10.21 -0.11
C MET A 95 5.53 -11.05 -0.72
N GLU A 96 5.67 -11.05 -2.03
CA GLU A 96 6.76 -11.74 -2.71
C GLU A 96 8.11 -11.13 -2.34
N ARG A 97 8.20 -9.80 -2.35
CA ARG A 97 9.45 -9.09 -2.01
C ARG A 97 9.91 -9.39 -0.58
N TYR A 98 8.96 -9.54 0.34
CA TYR A 98 9.24 -9.66 1.77
C TYR A 98 8.94 -11.04 2.36
N GLN A 99 8.88 -12.09 1.52
CA GLN A 99 8.59 -13.43 2.01
C GLN A 99 9.62 -13.98 3.00
N HIS A 100 10.80 -13.39 3.03
CA HIS A 100 11.89 -13.79 3.91
C HIS A 100 11.86 -13.11 5.28
N VAL A 101 11.07 -12.05 5.46
CA VAL A 101 11.00 -11.35 6.74
C VAL A 101 10.01 -12.07 7.67
N ARG A 102 10.28 -11.98 8.96
CA ARG A 102 9.47 -12.67 9.97
C ARG A 102 8.05 -12.12 10.07
N GLN A 103 7.87 -10.83 9.86
CA GLN A 103 6.64 -10.15 10.24
C GLN A 103 6.23 -9.11 9.19
N THR A 104 4.99 -9.19 8.72
CA THR A 104 4.39 -8.17 7.86
C THR A 104 3.22 -7.55 8.63
N VAL A 105 3.20 -6.22 8.70
CA VAL A 105 2.25 -5.45 9.50
C VAL A 105 1.69 -4.31 8.67
N LEU A 106 0.43 -4.00 8.89
CA LEU A 106 -0.19 -2.79 8.35
C LEU A 106 -1.27 -2.30 9.32
N ILE A 107 -1.63 -1.04 9.16
CA ILE A 107 -2.77 -0.42 9.84
C ILE A 107 -3.73 0.05 8.75
N THR A 108 -5.00 -0.23 8.91
CA THR A 108 -6.03 0.18 7.96
C THR A 108 -7.26 0.70 8.70
N ASP A 109 -8.15 1.35 7.96
CA ASP A 109 -9.40 1.87 8.53
C ASP A 109 -10.32 0.74 9.00
N ASP A 110 -11.14 1.05 9.98
CA ASP A 110 -12.15 0.13 10.47
C ASP A 110 -13.33 0.07 9.48
N GLU A 111 -13.10 -0.62 8.37
CA GLU A 111 -14.06 -0.82 7.32
C GLU A 111 -14.11 -2.29 6.92
N PRO A 112 -15.32 -2.91 6.83
CA PRO A 112 -15.43 -4.33 6.53
C PRO A 112 -14.73 -4.79 5.25
N ARG A 113 -14.70 -3.95 4.21
CA ARG A 113 -14.03 -4.27 2.94
C ARG A 113 -12.52 -4.38 3.11
N GLN A 114 -11.93 -3.52 3.94
CA GLN A 114 -10.50 -3.55 4.21
C GLN A 114 -10.14 -4.83 4.95
N ARG A 115 -10.89 -5.16 6.00
CA ARG A 115 -10.69 -6.41 6.72
C ARG A 115 -10.81 -7.62 5.81
N ALA A 116 -11.86 -7.69 4.99
CA ALA A 116 -12.09 -8.80 4.08
C ALA A 116 -10.97 -8.94 3.06
N PHE A 117 -10.47 -7.80 2.54
CA PHE A 117 -9.37 -7.80 1.57
C PHE A 117 -8.11 -8.43 2.19
N TYR A 118 -7.68 -7.95 3.36
CA TYR A 118 -6.45 -8.45 3.96
C TYR A 118 -6.56 -9.88 4.45
N GLU A 119 -7.73 -10.29 4.96
CA GLU A 119 -7.96 -11.68 5.32
C GLU A 119 -7.89 -12.58 4.08
N SER A 120 -8.42 -12.13 2.95
CA SER A 120 -8.34 -12.90 1.69
C SER A 120 -6.91 -13.04 1.18
N MET A 121 -6.01 -12.14 1.60
CA MET A 121 -4.60 -12.17 1.23
C MET A 121 -3.74 -12.94 2.24
N GLY A 122 -4.34 -13.55 3.26
CA GLY A 122 -3.64 -14.40 4.21
C GLY A 122 -3.21 -13.74 5.50
N LEU A 123 -3.61 -12.47 5.74
CA LEU A 123 -3.29 -11.79 6.99
C LEU A 123 -4.38 -12.06 8.03
N THR A 124 -4.01 -11.92 9.30
CA THR A 124 -4.92 -12.10 10.44
C THR A 124 -5.03 -10.78 11.18
N GLU A 125 -6.25 -10.35 11.47
CA GLU A 125 -6.48 -9.15 12.28
C GLU A 125 -6.00 -9.41 13.71
N GLY A 126 -5.41 -8.38 14.34
CA GLY A 126 -4.72 -8.55 15.63
C GLY A 126 -5.53 -9.20 16.74
N ALA A 127 -6.84 -8.97 16.78
CA ALA A 127 -7.71 -9.53 17.80
C ALA A 127 -7.93 -11.04 17.63
N ASP A 128 -7.65 -11.60 16.45
CA ASP A 128 -8.02 -12.97 16.08
C ASP A 128 -6.86 -13.96 16.12
N PHE A 129 -5.66 -13.55 16.57
CA PHE A 129 -4.55 -14.48 16.68
C PHE A 129 -4.82 -15.59 17.71
N SER A 130 -4.60 -16.84 17.32
CA SER A 130 -4.86 -18.00 18.15
C SER A 130 -3.98 -18.08 19.39
N ALA A 131 -2.75 -17.55 19.33
CA ALA A 131 -1.82 -17.52 20.45
C ALA A 131 -2.14 -16.40 21.46
N GLY A 132 -3.10 -15.54 21.14
CA GLY A 132 -3.52 -14.40 21.95
C GLY A 132 -3.59 -13.13 21.13
N PRO A 133 -4.49 -12.21 21.47
CA PRO A 133 -4.68 -10.99 20.69
C PRO A 133 -3.44 -10.11 20.68
N VAL A 134 -3.24 -9.43 19.56
CA VAL A 134 -2.21 -8.42 19.39
C VAL A 134 -2.90 -7.05 19.31
N ARG A 135 -2.32 -6.05 19.94
CA ARG A 135 -2.88 -4.69 19.98
C ARG A 135 -2.00 -3.73 19.21
N VAL A 136 -2.64 -2.69 18.66
CA VAL A 136 -1.96 -1.56 18.02
C VAL A 136 -1.96 -0.38 18.98
N PHE A 137 -0.80 0.23 19.15
CA PHE A 137 -0.66 1.51 19.85
C PHE A 137 -0.11 2.51 18.86
N ALA A 138 -0.78 3.61 18.65
CA ALA A 138 -0.41 4.60 17.66
C ALA A 138 -0.68 6.02 18.16
N GLU A 139 0.09 6.96 17.63
CA GLU A 139 -0.18 8.39 17.78
C GLU A 139 -0.16 9.00 16.39
N PHE A 140 -1.21 9.69 16.01
CA PHE A 140 -1.31 10.37 14.72
C PHE A 140 -1.23 11.88 14.94
N ARG A 141 -0.41 12.60 14.12
CA ARG A 141 -0.23 14.06 14.18
C ARG A 141 -0.64 14.71 12.88
#